data_7b9ada900ccd42e1a6e831f726df6e8b
#
_entry.id   7b9ada900ccd42e1a6e831f726df6e8b
#
_cell.length_a   1.000
_cell.length_b   1.000
_cell.length_c   1.000
_cell.angle_alpha   90.00
_cell.angle_beta   90.00
_cell.angle_gamma   90.00
#
_symmetry.space_group_name_H-M   'P 1'
#
loop_
_entity.id
_entity.type
_entity.pdbx_description
1 polymer ?
#
loop_
_entity_poly.entity_id
_entity_poly.type
_entity_poly.pdbx_seq_one_letter_code
_entity_poly.pdbx_strand_id
1 'polypeptide(L)'
;MKYQYSDSVQISQHFNSTEFRCKCGKEHEFEVNDNLVQKLEKLYAALNCSQIIVTSGFRCVTHDKNVGGSGTGQHTLGNAADICCYGQDGQPISSKIVCCKAQDIGFTGIANITAAYQYTHVDVRPKGKWYGDEVHGNSSVTDDFYKYFGGEDMKGIDVSVHNGDIDWGKVKADGIDFAILRAGYGKLAKQKDAKFEDNYKGAKAAGIPVGAY
;
A
#
# COMPACT_ATOMS: atom_id res chain seq x y z
N MET A 1 4.29 17.28 -14.53
CA MET A 1 5.31 17.09 -15.59
C MET A 1 4.67 16.44 -16.81
N LYS A 2 5.06 16.87 -18.02
CA LYS A 2 4.59 16.28 -19.30
C LYS A 2 5.70 15.47 -19.95
N TYR A 3 5.33 14.34 -20.54
CA TYR A 3 6.25 13.41 -21.17
C TYR A 3 5.70 12.93 -22.50
N GLN A 4 6.63 12.63 -23.44
CA GLN A 4 6.30 11.87 -24.65
C GLN A 4 6.25 10.38 -24.28
N TYR A 5 5.51 9.57 -25.05
CA TYR A 5 5.42 8.14 -24.82
C TYR A 5 6.80 7.44 -24.84
N SER A 6 7.73 7.92 -25.66
CA SER A 6 9.09 7.39 -25.78
C SER A 6 10.01 7.76 -24.59
N ASP A 7 9.64 8.77 -23.77
CA ASP A 7 10.50 9.26 -22.70
C ASP A 7 10.68 8.21 -21.60
N SER A 8 11.92 7.98 -21.20
CA SER A 8 12.26 7.16 -20.05
C SER A 8 13.12 7.97 -19.10
N VAL A 9 12.46 8.71 -18.21
CA VAL A 9 13.09 9.64 -17.28
C VAL A 9 12.94 9.13 -15.86
N GLN A 10 14.04 9.06 -15.11
CA GLN A 10 13.97 8.84 -13.66
C GLN A 10 13.40 10.09 -13.01
N ILE A 11 12.16 10.01 -12.51
CA ILE A 11 11.42 11.18 -12.00
C ILE A 11 11.52 11.33 -10.48
N SER A 12 11.95 10.28 -9.80
CA SER A 12 12.29 10.28 -8.37
C SER A 12 13.20 9.10 -8.05
N GLN A 13 13.52 8.88 -6.77
CA GLN A 13 14.44 7.80 -6.37
C GLN A 13 13.96 6.41 -6.81
N HIS A 14 12.65 6.13 -6.73
CA HIS A 14 12.10 4.80 -6.98
C HIS A 14 11.19 4.73 -8.20
N PHE A 15 10.89 5.86 -8.87
CA PHE A 15 9.92 5.89 -9.97
C PHE A 15 10.52 6.43 -11.26
N ASN A 16 10.20 5.75 -12.38
CA ASN A 16 10.48 6.18 -13.73
C ASN A 16 9.20 6.64 -14.43
N SER A 17 9.28 7.62 -15.34
CA SER A 17 8.13 8.13 -16.09
C SER A 17 7.37 7.03 -16.83
N THR A 18 8.08 6.01 -17.31
CA THR A 18 7.51 4.88 -18.06
C THR A 18 6.43 4.10 -17.32
N GLU A 19 6.51 4.08 -15.98
CA GLU A 19 5.54 3.37 -15.14
C GLU A 19 4.16 4.02 -15.18
N PHE A 20 4.11 5.33 -15.46
CA PHE A 20 2.88 6.13 -15.49
C PHE A 20 2.24 6.25 -16.88
N ARG A 21 2.82 5.66 -17.91
CA ARG A 21 2.28 5.70 -19.29
C ARG A 21 0.88 5.10 -19.35
N CYS A 22 0.08 5.64 -20.28
CA CYS A 22 -1.20 5.02 -20.62
C CYS A 22 -0.98 3.63 -21.23
N LYS A 23 -1.74 2.65 -20.74
CA LYS A 23 -1.69 1.25 -21.20
C LYS A 23 -2.63 0.95 -22.39
N CYS A 24 -3.04 1.97 -23.15
CA CYS A 24 -3.94 1.82 -24.29
C CYS A 24 -3.29 1.22 -25.56
N GLY A 25 -1.99 0.97 -25.54
CA GLY A 25 -1.22 0.47 -26.68
C GLY A 25 -0.97 1.51 -27.78
N LYS A 26 -1.30 2.79 -27.58
CA LYS A 26 -1.03 3.89 -28.50
C LYS A 26 -0.01 4.85 -27.93
N GLU A 27 0.88 5.33 -28.77
CA GLU A 27 1.83 6.38 -28.42
C GLU A 27 1.12 7.74 -28.35
N HIS A 28 1.22 8.41 -27.23
CA HIS A 28 0.72 9.77 -27.01
C HIS A 28 1.37 10.39 -25.78
N GLU A 29 1.30 11.70 -25.69
CA GLU A 29 1.74 12.43 -24.48
C GLU A 29 0.98 11.96 -23.23
N PHE A 30 1.65 12.05 -22.11
CA PHE A 30 1.05 11.78 -20.81
C PHE A 30 1.57 12.75 -19.75
N GLU A 31 0.78 12.90 -18.71
CA GLU A 31 1.13 13.77 -17.57
C GLU A 31 1.29 12.96 -16.29
N VAL A 32 2.24 13.39 -15.46
CA VAL A 32 2.43 12.90 -14.09
C VAL A 32 2.54 14.09 -13.16
N ASN A 33 1.71 14.12 -12.14
CA ASN A 33 1.71 15.18 -11.14
C ASN A 33 2.88 14.98 -10.17
N ASP A 34 3.70 16.02 -9.99
CA ASP A 34 4.88 15.99 -9.11
C ASP A 34 4.51 15.67 -7.66
N ASN A 35 3.39 16.21 -7.16
CA ASN A 35 2.91 15.92 -5.81
C ASN A 35 2.48 14.46 -5.64
N LEU A 36 1.95 13.82 -6.69
CA LEU A 36 1.66 12.39 -6.69
C LEU A 36 2.94 11.59 -6.46
N VAL A 37 4.00 11.88 -7.23
CA VAL A 37 5.30 11.20 -7.14
C VAL A 37 5.93 11.39 -5.76
N GLN A 38 5.94 12.63 -5.24
CA GLN A 38 6.48 12.93 -3.90
C GLN A 38 5.74 12.17 -2.80
N LYS A 39 4.42 12.02 -2.91
CA LYS A 39 3.63 11.26 -1.94
C LYS A 39 3.83 9.76 -2.08
N LEU A 40 4.03 9.24 -3.29
CA LEU A 40 4.41 7.85 -3.52
C LEU A 40 5.77 7.51 -2.89
N GLU A 41 6.76 8.41 -2.99
CA GLU A 41 8.06 8.26 -2.29
C GLU A 41 7.89 8.22 -0.76
N LYS A 42 7.04 9.09 -0.20
CA LYS A 42 6.72 9.06 1.23
C LYS A 42 6.02 7.76 1.63
N LEU A 43 5.14 7.24 0.78
CA LEU A 43 4.44 5.98 1.00
C LEU A 43 5.42 4.80 0.95
N TYR A 44 6.35 4.81 -0.01
CA TYR A 44 7.43 3.84 -0.12
C TYR A 44 8.23 3.74 1.18
N ALA A 45 8.67 4.87 1.71
CA ALA A 45 9.43 4.95 2.96
C ALA A 45 8.59 4.56 4.18
N ALA A 46 7.36 5.06 4.29
CA ALA A 46 6.48 4.83 5.45
C ALA A 46 6.03 3.37 5.60
N LEU A 47 5.90 2.65 4.49
CA LEU A 47 5.56 1.23 4.46
C LEU A 47 6.81 0.32 4.45
N ASN A 48 8.02 0.89 4.43
CA ASN A 48 9.27 0.15 4.26
C ASN A 48 9.19 -0.81 3.05
N CYS A 49 8.74 -0.28 1.91
CA CYS A 49 8.56 -1.09 0.71
C CYS A 49 9.90 -1.58 0.16
N SER A 50 9.91 -2.79 -0.41
CA SER A 50 10.93 -3.21 -1.37
C SER A 50 10.62 -2.72 -2.78
N GLN A 51 9.33 -2.56 -3.10
CA GLN A 51 8.85 -2.07 -4.38
C GLN A 51 7.43 -1.51 -4.26
N ILE A 52 7.11 -0.48 -5.07
CA ILE A 52 5.73 -0.10 -5.42
C ILE A 52 5.60 -0.25 -6.94
N ILE A 53 4.65 -1.09 -7.37
CA ILE A 53 4.33 -1.26 -8.80
C ILE A 53 3.17 -0.34 -9.13
N VAL A 54 3.36 0.55 -10.12
CA VAL A 54 2.29 1.35 -10.70
C VAL A 54 1.56 0.51 -11.74
N THR A 55 0.42 -0.05 -11.35
CA THR A 55 -0.39 -0.90 -12.23
C THR A 55 -1.20 -0.09 -13.24
N SER A 56 -1.52 1.16 -12.92
CA SER A 56 -2.14 2.12 -13.83
C SER A 56 -1.79 3.55 -13.39
N GLY A 57 -1.15 4.32 -14.26
CA GLY A 57 -0.88 5.75 -14.05
C GLY A 57 -1.85 6.61 -14.86
N PHE A 58 -1.30 7.43 -15.77
CA PHE A 58 -2.10 8.23 -16.70
C PHE A 58 -2.96 7.33 -17.61
N ARG A 59 -4.19 7.77 -17.86
CA ARG A 59 -5.10 7.14 -18.84
C ARG A 59 -5.59 8.19 -19.83
N CYS A 60 -5.41 7.97 -21.11
CA CYS A 60 -6.12 8.80 -22.10
C CYS A 60 -7.63 8.60 -21.96
N VAL A 61 -8.43 9.59 -22.38
CA VAL A 61 -9.90 9.58 -22.24
C VAL A 61 -10.53 8.29 -22.77
N THR A 62 -10.05 7.82 -23.92
CA THR A 62 -10.58 6.58 -24.54
C THR A 62 -10.26 5.36 -23.67
N HIS A 63 -9.03 5.24 -23.17
CA HIS A 63 -8.64 4.12 -22.33
C HIS A 63 -9.40 4.11 -21.00
N ASP A 64 -9.51 5.28 -20.36
CA ASP A 64 -10.23 5.42 -19.10
C ASP A 64 -11.69 4.94 -19.23
N LYS A 65 -12.39 5.36 -20.30
CA LYS A 65 -13.75 4.88 -20.61
C LYS A 65 -13.82 3.37 -20.84
N ASN A 66 -12.84 2.81 -21.55
CA ASN A 66 -12.80 1.38 -21.87
C ASN A 66 -12.62 0.50 -20.63
N VAL A 67 -11.99 1.05 -19.57
CA VAL A 67 -11.80 0.35 -18.28
C VAL A 67 -12.83 0.76 -17.21
N GLY A 68 -13.93 1.38 -17.61
CA GLY A 68 -15.05 1.71 -16.72
C GLY A 68 -14.98 3.09 -16.06
N GLY A 69 -13.99 3.91 -16.40
CA GLY A 69 -13.89 5.28 -15.90
C GLY A 69 -14.80 6.27 -16.65
N SER A 70 -14.95 7.47 -16.10
CA SER A 70 -15.78 8.56 -16.65
C SER A 70 -15.18 9.23 -17.91
N GLY A 71 -13.87 9.07 -18.12
CA GLY A 71 -13.11 9.84 -19.12
C GLY A 71 -12.68 11.23 -18.65
N THR A 72 -12.98 11.59 -17.40
CA THR A 72 -12.66 12.89 -16.78
C THR A 72 -12.07 12.72 -15.37
N GLY A 73 -11.71 11.48 -14.99
CA GLY A 73 -11.20 11.13 -13.68
C GLY A 73 -9.74 11.57 -13.46
N GLN A 74 -9.22 11.34 -12.26
CA GLN A 74 -7.89 11.80 -11.86
C GLN A 74 -6.76 11.13 -12.66
N HIS A 75 -6.97 9.93 -13.16
CA HIS A 75 -6.04 9.28 -14.10
C HIS A 75 -5.86 10.06 -15.41
N THR A 76 -6.94 10.66 -15.94
CA THR A 76 -6.85 11.44 -17.18
C THR A 76 -6.16 12.79 -17.01
N LEU A 77 -5.99 13.22 -15.78
CA LEU A 77 -5.29 14.46 -15.40
C LEU A 77 -3.85 14.21 -14.91
N GLY A 78 -3.39 12.96 -14.91
CA GLY A 78 -2.08 12.59 -14.36
C GLY A 78 -1.95 12.72 -12.84
N ASN A 79 -3.07 12.83 -12.14
CA ASN A 79 -3.13 13.02 -10.69
C ASN A 79 -3.25 11.73 -9.90
N ALA A 80 -3.40 10.58 -10.55
CA ALA A 80 -3.72 9.31 -9.91
C ALA A 80 -2.79 8.17 -10.33
N ALA A 81 -2.66 7.20 -9.43
CA ALA A 81 -2.04 5.91 -9.69
C ALA A 81 -2.82 4.80 -8.97
N ASP A 82 -3.00 3.67 -9.66
CA ASP A 82 -3.35 2.41 -9.04
C ASP A 82 -2.05 1.67 -8.76
N ILE A 83 -1.83 1.27 -7.51
CA ILE A 83 -0.55 0.74 -7.03
C ILE A 83 -0.70 -0.59 -6.31
N CYS A 84 0.37 -1.39 -6.32
CA CYS A 84 0.55 -2.54 -5.45
C CYS A 84 1.89 -2.36 -4.71
N CYS A 85 1.85 -2.36 -3.38
CA CYS A 85 3.03 -2.20 -2.53
C CYS A 85 3.54 -3.56 -2.06
N TYR A 86 4.85 -3.76 -2.08
CA TYR A 86 5.50 -5.00 -1.63
C TYR A 86 6.43 -4.71 -0.45
N GLY A 87 6.36 -5.58 0.57
CA GLY A 87 7.25 -5.54 1.73
C GLY A 87 8.65 -6.07 1.42
N GLN A 88 9.56 -5.97 2.39
CA GLN A 88 10.94 -6.47 2.27
C GLN A 88 11.01 -8.01 2.11
N ASP A 89 9.94 -8.70 2.44
CA ASP A 89 9.77 -10.14 2.24
C ASP A 89 9.26 -10.51 0.83
N GLY A 90 9.08 -9.51 -0.04
CA GLY A 90 8.56 -9.68 -1.40
C GLY A 90 7.07 -10.00 -1.47
N GLN A 91 6.33 -9.93 -0.33
CA GLN A 91 4.90 -10.16 -0.33
C GLN A 91 4.12 -8.85 -0.50
N PRO A 92 2.94 -8.87 -1.14
CA PRO A 92 2.11 -7.69 -1.25
C PRO A 92 1.62 -7.24 0.13
N ILE A 93 1.75 -5.95 0.41
CA ILE A 93 1.19 -5.31 1.61
C ILE A 93 -0.32 -5.17 1.41
N SER A 94 -1.09 -5.50 2.44
CA SER A 94 -2.55 -5.39 2.39
C SER A 94 -2.99 -3.99 1.94
N SER A 95 -3.90 -3.93 0.96
CA SER A 95 -4.45 -2.67 0.46
C SER A 95 -5.15 -1.84 1.55
N LYS A 96 -5.70 -2.47 2.59
CA LYS A 96 -6.24 -1.78 3.76
C LYS A 96 -5.16 -0.98 4.50
N ILE A 97 -3.99 -1.60 4.73
CA ILE A 97 -2.82 -0.94 5.35
C ILE A 97 -2.33 0.20 4.45
N VAL A 98 -2.26 -0.04 3.14
CA VAL A 98 -1.85 0.98 2.16
C VAL A 98 -2.82 2.17 2.19
N CYS A 99 -4.14 1.94 2.22
CA CYS A 99 -5.15 3.00 2.32
C CYS A 99 -4.98 3.84 3.59
N CYS A 100 -4.82 3.20 4.75
CA CYS A 100 -4.60 3.92 6.02
C CYS A 100 -3.31 4.76 5.96
N LYS A 101 -2.22 4.20 5.46
CA LYS A 101 -0.96 4.92 5.36
C LYS A 101 -0.98 6.03 4.31
N ALA A 102 -1.68 5.84 3.20
CA ALA A 102 -1.91 6.89 2.21
C ALA A 102 -2.73 8.05 2.79
N GLN A 103 -3.70 7.76 3.66
CA GLN A 103 -4.45 8.77 4.42
C GLN A 103 -3.53 9.60 5.31
N ASP A 104 -2.62 8.98 6.08
CA ASP A 104 -1.65 9.67 6.95
C ASP A 104 -0.73 10.61 6.15
N ILE A 105 -0.32 10.19 4.94
CA ILE A 105 0.52 10.98 4.03
C ILE A 105 -0.27 12.14 3.41
N GLY A 106 -1.60 12.06 3.46
CA GLY A 106 -2.49 13.10 2.99
C GLY A 106 -2.82 13.01 1.50
N PHE A 107 -2.88 11.82 0.92
CA PHE A 107 -3.55 11.64 -0.36
C PHE A 107 -5.01 12.07 -0.24
N THR A 108 -5.53 12.71 -1.27
CA THR A 108 -6.89 13.27 -1.27
C THR A 108 -7.93 12.36 -1.93
N GLY A 109 -7.49 11.46 -2.78
CA GLY A 109 -8.29 10.33 -3.25
C GLY A 109 -7.61 9.03 -2.91
N ILE A 110 -8.35 8.08 -2.33
CA ILE A 110 -7.84 6.77 -1.94
C ILE A 110 -8.99 5.76 -2.11
N ALA A 111 -8.69 4.60 -2.71
CA ALA A 111 -9.64 3.49 -2.70
C ALA A 111 -8.95 2.14 -2.59
N ASN A 112 -9.57 1.25 -1.84
CA ASN A 112 -9.30 -0.18 -1.88
C ASN A 112 -9.98 -0.75 -3.12
N ILE A 113 -9.23 -1.19 -4.15
CA ILE A 113 -9.81 -1.53 -5.48
C ILE A 113 -9.85 -3.03 -5.78
N THR A 114 -9.06 -3.86 -5.12
CA THR A 114 -9.19 -5.32 -5.23
C THR A 114 -8.53 -6.04 -4.06
N ALA A 115 -9.22 -7.04 -3.52
CA ALA A 115 -8.70 -7.88 -2.46
C ALA A 115 -7.67 -8.89 -2.97
N ALA A 116 -7.84 -9.43 -4.19
CA ALA A 116 -7.00 -10.52 -4.71
C ALA A 116 -5.54 -10.11 -4.93
N TYR A 117 -5.32 -8.86 -5.40
CA TYR A 117 -3.99 -8.35 -5.76
C TYR A 117 -3.52 -7.22 -4.86
N GLN A 118 -4.27 -6.87 -3.83
CA GLN A 118 -3.97 -5.78 -2.90
C GLN A 118 -3.75 -4.43 -3.60
N TYR A 119 -4.53 -4.13 -4.65
CA TYR A 119 -4.43 -2.87 -5.36
C TYR A 119 -5.10 -1.74 -4.60
N THR A 120 -4.45 -0.59 -4.61
CA THR A 120 -4.94 0.64 -3.98
C THR A 120 -4.88 1.77 -5.01
N HIS A 121 -6.01 2.45 -5.20
CA HIS A 121 -6.02 3.72 -5.91
C HIS A 121 -5.54 4.82 -4.98
N VAL A 122 -4.68 5.70 -5.47
CA VAL A 122 -4.25 6.94 -4.79
C VAL A 122 -4.27 8.10 -5.75
N ASP A 123 -4.76 9.27 -5.28
CA ASP A 123 -4.72 10.49 -6.07
C ASP A 123 -4.46 11.76 -5.24
N VAL A 124 -4.08 12.81 -5.95
CA VAL A 124 -3.79 14.14 -5.39
C VAL A 124 -4.76 15.17 -5.96
N ARG A 125 -6.07 14.84 -6.01
CA ARG A 125 -7.10 15.78 -6.48
C ARG A 125 -7.02 17.11 -5.75
N PRO A 126 -7.17 18.24 -6.45
CA PRO A 126 -6.95 19.57 -5.87
C PRO A 126 -8.09 20.03 -4.95
N LYS A 127 -9.26 19.41 -5.04
CA LYS A 127 -10.44 19.78 -4.25
C LYS A 127 -11.16 18.56 -3.71
N GLY A 128 -11.55 18.67 -2.44
CA GLY A 128 -12.29 17.63 -1.73
C GLY A 128 -11.45 16.41 -1.38
N LYS A 129 -12.08 15.47 -0.70
CA LYS A 129 -11.57 14.13 -0.43
C LYS A 129 -12.49 13.11 -1.06
N TRP A 130 -11.95 11.96 -1.43
CA TRP A 130 -12.72 10.82 -1.91
C TRP A 130 -12.04 9.53 -1.45
N TYR A 131 -12.66 8.87 -0.49
CA TYR A 131 -12.18 7.62 0.08
C TYR A 131 -13.20 6.52 -0.18
N GLY A 132 -12.82 5.52 -0.98
CA GLY A 132 -13.71 4.47 -1.46
C GLY A 132 -13.22 3.06 -1.13
N ASP A 133 -14.13 2.12 -1.21
CA ASP A 133 -13.85 0.68 -1.15
C ASP A 133 -14.59 -0.02 -2.30
N GLU A 134 -13.93 -0.06 -3.45
CA GLU A 134 -14.49 -0.66 -4.67
C GLU A 134 -14.56 -2.18 -4.59
N VAL A 135 -13.80 -2.82 -3.69
CA VAL A 135 -13.92 -4.26 -3.41
C VAL A 135 -15.33 -4.61 -2.96
N HIS A 136 -15.96 -3.72 -2.20
CA HIS A 136 -17.32 -3.90 -1.70
C HIS A 136 -18.36 -3.08 -2.47
N GLY A 137 -17.98 -2.50 -3.62
CA GLY A 137 -18.89 -1.71 -4.47
C GLY A 137 -19.22 -0.33 -3.93
N ASN A 138 -18.41 0.20 -3.02
CA ASN A 138 -18.64 1.46 -2.32
C ASN A 138 -17.70 2.56 -2.80
N SER A 139 -18.24 3.61 -3.40
CA SER A 139 -17.47 4.78 -3.82
C SER A 139 -17.62 5.92 -2.85
N SER A 140 -16.77 6.43 -2.13
CA SER A 140 -16.91 7.50 -1.11
C SER A 140 -17.61 7.00 0.15
N VAL A 141 -16.92 6.15 0.90
CA VAL A 141 -17.48 5.44 2.06
C VAL A 141 -17.08 6.04 3.40
N THR A 142 -15.98 6.80 3.43
CA THR A 142 -15.42 7.30 4.69
C THR A 142 -14.56 8.54 4.45
N ASP A 143 -14.25 9.23 5.52
CA ASP A 143 -13.16 10.22 5.63
C ASP A 143 -11.99 9.70 6.48
N ASP A 144 -12.13 8.47 7.04
CA ASP A 144 -11.16 7.83 7.91
C ASP A 144 -11.14 6.31 7.71
N PHE A 145 -10.14 5.81 7.02
CA PHE A 145 -9.97 4.38 6.75
C PHE A 145 -9.67 3.54 7.99
N TYR A 146 -9.05 4.10 9.01
CA TYR A 146 -8.83 3.37 10.26
C TYR A 146 -10.15 2.97 10.88
N LYS A 147 -11.13 3.88 10.93
CA LYS A 147 -12.48 3.59 11.40
C LYS A 147 -13.24 2.67 10.45
N TYR A 148 -13.10 2.88 9.14
CA TYR A 148 -13.84 2.13 8.14
C TYR A 148 -13.45 0.65 8.10
N PHE A 149 -12.15 0.34 8.12
CA PHE A 149 -11.68 -1.05 8.07
C PHE A 149 -11.79 -1.78 9.40
N GLY A 150 -12.42 -1.19 10.36
CA GLY A 150 -12.75 -1.85 11.60
C GLY A 150 -12.38 -1.05 12.82
N GLY A 151 -12.61 0.22 12.89
CA GLY A 151 -12.46 1.12 14.04
C GLY A 151 -12.28 0.54 15.45
N GLU A 152 -12.00 -0.70 15.55
CA GLU A 152 -11.30 -1.34 16.66
C GLU A 152 -9.82 -1.27 16.31
N ASP A 153 -9.04 -0.67 17.19
CA ASP A 153 -7.60 -0.68 17.21
C ASP A 153 -7.04 -1.93 16.55
N MET A 154 -6.12 -1.78 15.58
CA MET A 154 -5.42 -2.94 15.04
C MET A 154 -4.96 -3.77 16.22
N LYS A 155 -5.49 -4.96 16.36
CA LYS A 155 -5.17 -5.84 17.49
C LYS A 155 -3.77 -6.38 17.30
N GLY A 156 -2.82 -5.79 17.98
CA GLY A 156 -1.45 -6.27 18.02
C GLY A 156 -1.17 -7.07 19.29
N ILE A 157 -0.24 -8.01 19.19
CA ILE A 157 0.33 -8.68 20.35
C ILE A 157 1.82 -8.43 20.43
N ASP A 158 2.31 -8.26 21.66
CA ASP A 158 3.73 -8.25 21.97
C ASP A 158 4.13 -9.65 22.43
N VAL A 159 5.19 -10.20 21.84
CA VAL A 159 5.54 -11.60 22.03
C VAL A 159 7.03 -11.76 22.32
N SER A 160 7.32 -12.60 23.31
CA SER A 160 8.68 -12.96 23.71
C SER A 160 8.75 -14.41 24.20
N VAL A 161 9.92 -14.85 24.62
CA VAL A 161 10.12 -16.18 25.26
C VAL A 161 9.18 -16.42 26.45
N HIS A 162 8.70 -15.38 27.11
CA HIS A 162 7.80 -15.49 28.26
C HIS A 162 6.39 -15.95 27.94
N ASN A 163 6.00 -15.89 26.66
CA ASN A 163 4.69 -16.37 26.18
C ASN A 163 4.67 -17.87 25.86
N GLY A 164 5.83 -18.55 25.97
CA GLY A 164 5.92 -19.99 25.68
C GLY A 164 5.73 -20.33 24.20
N ASP A 165 5.10 -21.47 23.95
CA ASP A 165 4.76 -21.93 22.58
C ASP A 165 3.41 -21.33 22.16
N ILE A 166 3.39 -20.71 20.97
CA ILE A 166 2.23 -20.00 20.45
C ILE A 166 1.63 -20.75 19.29
N ASP A 167 0.32 -20.98 19.36
CA ASP A 167 -0.49 -21.44 18.24
C ASP A 167 -0.87 -20.24 17.34
N TRP A 168 -0.04 -19.95 16.36
CA TRP A 168 -0.22 -18.82 15.46
C TRP A 168 -1.47 -18.94 14.57
N GLY A 169 -1.98 -20.14 14.36
CA GLY A 169 -3.27 -20.36 13.69
C GLY A 169 -4.43 -19.82 14.53
N LYS A 170 -4.43 -20.09 15.83
CA LYS A 170 -5.44 -19.52 16.76
C LYS A 170 -5.28 -18.01 16.89
N VAL A 171 -4.05 -17.50 17.03
CA VAL A 171 -3.77 -16.06 17.08
C VAL A 171 -4.38 -15.35 15.86
N LYS A 172 -4.23 -15.93 14.67
CA LYS A 172 -4.85 -15.37 13.44
C LYS A 172 -6.38 -15.47 13.48
N ALA A 173 -6.93 -16.59 13.97
CA ALA A 173 -8.37 -16.78 14.08
C ALA A 173 -9.03 -15.82 15.09
N ASP A 174 -8.29 -15.41 16.13
CA ASP A 174 -8.73 -14.43 17.12
C ASP A 174 -8.67 -12.97 16.61
N GLY A 175 -8.35 -12.78 15.33
CA GLY A 175 -8.37 -11.47 14.68
C GLY A 175 -7.18 -10.59 15.04
N ILE A 176 -6.03 -11.17 15.35
CA ILE A 176 -4.79 -10.40 15.56
C ILE A 176 -4.24 -9.94 14.20
N ASP A 177 -4.06 -8.64 14.07
CA ASP A 177 -3.65 -7.97 12.83
C ASP A 177 -2.14 -7.90 12.67
N PHE A 178 -1.37 -7.82 13.77
CA PHE A 178 0.09 -7.79 13.75
C PHE A 178 0.68 -8.32 15.06
N ALA A 179 1.97 -8.71 15.01
CA ALA A 179 2.72 -9.09 16.19
C ALA A 179 4.04 -8.28 16.27
N ILE A 180 4.38 -7.82 17.45
CA ILE A 180 5.69 -7.23 17.75
C ILE A 180 6.49 -8.27 18.54
N LEU A 181 7.61 -8.72 17.98
CA LEU A 181 8.43 -9.76 18.57
C LEU A 181 9.66 -9.18 19.23
N ARG A 182 9.93 -9.59 20.46
CA ARG A 182 11.19 -9.24 21.10
C ARG A 182 12.34 -10.01 20.46
N ALA A 183 13.24 -9.29 19.76
CA ALA A 183 14.45 -9.88 19.19
C ALA A 183 15.51 -10.17 20.26
N GLY A 184 15.55 -9.34 21.31
CA GLY A 184 16.50 -9.50 22.40
C GLY A 184 16.32 -8.44 23.49
N TYR A 185 17.20 -8.42 24.48
CA TYR A 185 17.14 -7.48 25.62
C TYR A 185 18.47 -6.79 25.91
N GLY A 186 19.34 -6.67 24.93
CA GLY A 186 20.63 -5.98 25.10
C GLY A 186 21.53 -6.09 23.86
N LYS A 187 22.83 -5.82 24.04
CA LYS A 187 23.82 -5.70 22.95
C LYS A 187 24.62 -6.99 22.69
N LEU A 188 24.46 -8.02 23.48
CA LEU A 188 25.24 -9.25 23.37
C LEU A 188 24.45 -10.36 22.72
N ALA A 189 25.09 -11.18 21.88
CA ALA A 189 24.44 -12.30 21.18
C ALA A 189 23.68 -13.27 22.12
N LYS A 190 24.19 -13.49 23.35
CA LYS A 190 23.52 -14.29 24.38
C LYS A 190 22.22 -13.69 24.93
N GLN A 191 21.93 -12.44 24.60
CA GLN A 191 20.72 -11.71 25.00
C GLN A 191 19.62 -11.74 23.91
N LYS A 192 19.81 -12.52 22.85
CA LYS A 192 18.76 -12.81 21.87
C LYS A 192 17.61 -13.54 22.57
N ASP A 193 16.37 -13.19 22.22
CA ASP A 193 15.20 -13.92 22.70
C ASP A 193 15.18 -15.34 22.13
N ALA A 194 15.09 -16.34 23.00
CA ALA A 194 15.22 -17.75 22.61
C ALA A 194 14.07 -18.21 21.68
N LYS A 195 12.91 -17.55 21.70
CA LYS A 195 11.75 -17.87 20.87
C LYS A 195 11.57 -16.96 19.65
N PHE A 196 12.48 -16.00 19.44
CA PHE A 196 12.33 -15.02 18.37
C PHE A 196 12.16 -15.69 16.99
N GLU A 197 13.04 -16.62 16.63
CA GLU A 197 13.01 -17.29 15.33
C GLU A 197 11.75 -18.14 15.13
N ASP A 198 11.33 -18.88 16.15
CA ASP A 198 10.15 -19.73 16.10
C ASP A 198 8.89 -18.87 15.99
N ASN A 199 8.81 -17.81 16.78
CA ASN A 199 7.69 -16.86 16.73
C ASN A 199 7.64 -16.12 15.38
N TYR A 200 8.80 -15.69 14.84
CA TYR A 200 8.87 -15.06 13.53
C TYR A 200 8.35 -15.99 12.43
N LYS A 201 8.84 -17.22 12.38
CA LYS A 201 8.42 -18.22 11.39
C LYS A 201 6.93 -18.57 11.53
N GLY A 202 6.46 -18.75 12.76
CA GLY A 202 5.06 -19.09 13.03
C GLY A 202 4.09 -17.98 12.65
N ALA A 203 4.37 -16.73 13.04
CA ALA A 203 3.57 -15.57 12.65
C ALA A 203 3.52 -15.37 11.14
N LYS A 204 4.67 -15.46 10.46
CA LYS A 204 4.75 -15.35 9.00
C LYS A 204 3.98 -16.46 8.30
N ALA A 205 4.07 -17.72 8.76
CA ALA A 205 3.33 -18.85 8.21
C ALA A 205 1.80 -18.67 8.36
N ALA A 206 1.37 -18.02 9.45
CA ALA A 206 -0.04 -17.67 9.68
C ALA A 206 -0.50 -16.40 8.93
N GLY A 207 0.39 -15.75 8.17
CA GLY A 207 0.08 -14.51 7.45
C GLY A 207 -0.15 -13.31 8.38
N ILE A 208 0.52 -13.28 9.54
CA ILE A 208 0.50 -12.17 10.48
C ILE A 208 1.73 -11.29 10.24
N PRO A 209 1.56 -9.99 9.92
CA PRO A 209 2.64 -9.02 9.84
C PRO A 209 3.45 -8.95 11.13
N VAL A 210 4.77 -8.84 11.03
CA VAL A 210 5.68 -8.88 12.18
C VAL A 210 6.55 -7.63 12.20
N GLY A 211 6.58 -6.96 13.37
CA GLY A 211 7.62 -6.03 13.77
C GLY A 211 8.56 -6.68 14.81
N ALA A 212 9.73 -6.09 15.04
CA ALA A 212 10.67 -6.55 16.08
C ALA A 212 11.30 -5.37 16.83
N TYR A 213 11.68 -5.59 18.09
CA TYR A 213 12.40 -4.64 18.95
C TYR A 213 13.50 -5.31 19.75
#